data_62f32a6a9909c7ba12eb6bc89f2c2909
#
_entry.id   62f32a6a9909c7ba12eb6bc89f2c2909
#
_cell.length_a   1.000
_cell.length_b   1.000
_cell.length_c   1.000
_cell.angle_alpha   90.00
_cell.angle_beta   90.00
_cell.angle_gamma   90.00
#
_symmetry.space_group_name_H-M   'P 1'
#
loop_
_entity.id
_entity.type
_entity.pdbx_description
1 polymer ?
#
loop_
_entity_poly.entity_id
_entity_poly.type
_entity_poly.pdbx_seq_one_letter_code
_entity_poly.pdbx_strand_id
1 'polypeptide(L)'
;ESWIEVKVSDDAGNLIYHSGELDDRGNVVRPSVVFKLDGFDRKGELIDRHNLWDLVGASYKRSLYPGVTDAVEVLFQCPSMARRRLTDAKRATSSRSRQFSFSLPNGDAVGELNVTAVLWYRKANPEFLDRVYGLENMVRSPHTEMSRASSRIKVVSNGATSP
;
A
#
# COMPACT_ATOMS: atom_id res chain seq x y z
N GLU A 1 -5.56 2.38 13.87
CA GLU A 1 -5.09 1.88 12.59
C GLU A 1 -3.67 2.36 12.33
N SER A 2 -2.81 1.45 11.88
CA SER A 2 -1.45 1.77 11.44
C SER A 2 -1.23 1.18 10.05
N TRP A 3 -0.35 1.78 9.25
CA TRP A 3 -0.02 1.24 7.92
C TRP A 3 1.42 1.56 7.54
N ILE A 4 1.92 0.82 6.57
CA ILE A 4 3.25 1.07 6.00
C ILE A 4 3.08 1.73 4.64
N GLU A 5 3.67 2.91 4.49
CA GLU A 5 3.87 3.58 3.23
C GLU A 5 5.24 3.22 2.68
N VAL A 6 5.32 2.78 1.43
CA VAL A 6 6.58 2.48 0.75
C VAL A 6 6.68 3.31 -0.52
N LYS A 7 7.78 4.05 -0.65
CA LYS A 7 8.14 4.82 -1.83
C LYS A 7 9.44 4.31 -2.41
N VAL A 8 9.49 4.14 -3.72
CA VAL A 8 10.70 3.84 -4.47
C VAL A 8 10.87 4.88 -5.54
N SER A 9 12.03 5.54 -5.56
CA SER A 9 12.40 6.52 -6.59
C SER A 9 13.75 6.18 -7.20
N ASP A 10 13.99 6.68 -8.41
CA ASP A 10 15.31 6.63 -9.06
C ASP A 10 16.23 7.75 -8.54
N ASP A 11 17.46 7.81 -9.06
CA ASP A 11 18.46 8.83 -8.70
C ASP A 11 18.05 10.25 -9.11
N ALA A 12 17.17 10.38 -10.10
CA ALA A 12 16.62 11.66 -10.56
C ALA A 12 15.43 12.10 -9.69
N GLY A 13 14.99 11.27 -8.72
CA GLY A 13 13.85 11.53 -7.87
C GLY A 13 12.51 11.16 -8.49
N ASN A 14 12.47 10.51 -9.65
CA ASN A 14 11.21 10.06 -10.25
C ASN A 14 10.64 8.90 -9.45
N LEU A 15 9.36 8.99 -9.13
CA LEU A 15 8.63 7.97 -8.39
C LEU A 15 8.40 6.73 -9.27
N ILE A 16 8.94 5.58 -8.86
CA ILE A 16 8.81 4.29 -9.54
C ILE A 16 7.67 3.47 -8.94
N TYR A 17 7.55 3.50 -7.62
CA TYR A 17 6.55 2.75 -6.90
C TYR A 17 6.09 3.54 -5.67
N HIS A 18 4.79 3.47 -5.38
CA HIS A 18 4.20 4.03 -4.19
C HIS A 18 3.06 3.13 -3.71
N SER A 19 3.10 2.76 -2.44
CA SER A 19 1.99 2.07 -1.76
C SER A 19 1.77 2.68 -0.39
N GLY A 20 0.54 2.56 0.12
CA GLY A 20 0.18 3.14 1.42
C GLY A 20 -0.07 4.65 1.37
N GLU A 21 -0.26 5.24 0.19
CA GLU A 21 -0.77 6.60 0.03
C GLU A 21 -2.21 6.72 0.54
N LEU A 22 -2.63 7.93 0.82
CA LEU A 22 -4.01 8.22 1.20
C LEU A 22 -4.77 8.77 -0.01
N ASP A 23 -6.03 8.33 -0.17
CA ASP A 23 -6.94 8.92 -1.13
C ASP A 23 -7.50 10.28 -0.64
N ASP A 24 -8.31 10.95 -1.46
CA ASP A 24 -8.93 12.24 -1.13
C ASP A 24 -9.81 12.18 0.12
N ARG A 25 -10.27 11.01 0.50
CA ARG A 25 -11.04 10.76 1.73
C ARG A 25 -10.16 10.35 2.91
N GLY A 26 -8.86 10.25 2.71
CA GLY A 26 -7.91 9.81 3.72
C GLY A 26 -7.87 8.31 3.95
N ASN A 27 -8.49 7.48 3.09
CA ASN A 27 -8.34 6.03 3.20
C ASN A 27 -6.99 5.59 2.63
N VAL A 28 -6.42 4.54 3.23
CA VAL A 28 -5.18 3.95 2.72
C VAL A 28 -5.49 3.21 1.41
N VAL A 29 -4.84 3.64 0.31
CA VAL A 29 -5.02 3.03 -1.02
C VAL A 29 -4.42 1.63 -1.04
N ARG A 30 -5.17 0.65 -1.54
CA ARG A 30 -4.69 -0.74 -1.69
C ARG A 30 -4.04 -0.96 -3.06
N PRO A 31 -3.05 -1.84 -3.18
CA PRO A 31 -2.53 -2.74 -2.15
C PRO A 31 -1.59 -2.04 -1.17
N SER A 32 -1.79 -2.26 0.12
CA SER A 32 -0.94 -1.72 1.18
C SER A 32 -0.99 -2.60 2.41
N VAL A 33 0.02 -2.50 3.24
CA VAL A 33 0.08 -3.21 4.52
C VAL A 33 -0.54 -2.36 5.60
N VAL A 34 -1.68 -2.82 6.10
CA VAL A 34 -2.45 -2.13 7.14
C VAL A 34 -2.58 -3.04 8.36
N PHE A 35 -2.27 -2.49 9.54
CA PHE A 35 -2.47 -3.16 10.82
C PHE A 35 -3.80 -2.69 11.41
N LYS A 36 -4.80 -3.55 11.34
CA LYS A 36 -6.14 -3.31 11.87
C LYS A 36 -6.87 -4.62 12.13
N LEU A 37 -8.01 -4.52 12.79
CA LEU A 37 -8.97 -5.58 12.96
C LEU A 37 -10.30 -5.14 12.32
N ASP A 38 -10.81 -5.93 11.38
CA ASP A 38 -12.17 -5.79 10.86
C ASP A 38 -12.99 -6.97 11.40
N GLY A 39 -13.75 -6.70 12.44
CA GLY A 39 -14.59 -7.68 13.11
C GLY A 39 -15.99 -7.78 12.51
N PHE A 40 -16.68 -8.88 12.76
CA PHE A 40 -18.08 -9.05 12.36
C PHE A 40 -18.90 -9.70 13.50
N ASP A 41 -20.20 -9.44 13.46
CA ASP A 41 -21.20 -10.00 14.37
C ASP A 41 -21.77 -11.34 13.87
N ARG A 42 -22.74 -11.91 14.62
CA ARG A 42 -23.42 -13.18 14.26
C ARG A 42 -24.21 -13.12 12.95
N LYS A 43 -24.54 -11.92 12.45
CA LYS A 43 -25.25 -11.73 11.19
C LYS A 43 -24.29 -11.52 10.01
N GLY A 44 -22.97 -11.44 10.29
CA GLY A 44 -21.94 -11.12 9.31
C GLY A 44 -21.80 -9.62 9.04
N GLU A 45 -22.42 -8.75 9.85
CA GLU A 45 -22.28 -7.31 9.76
C GLU A 45 -20.98 -6.85 10.42
N LEU A 46 -20.33 -5.82 9.85
CA LEU A 46 -19.08 -5.30 10.41
C LEU A 46 -19.30 -4.65 11.77
N ILE A 47 -18.33 -4.88 12.66
CA ILE A 47 -18.23 -4.17 13.95
C ILE A 47 -17.64 -2.80 13.71
N ASP A 48 -18.47 -1.82 13.47
CA ASP A 48 -18.11 -0.46 13.08
C ASP A 48 -18.80 0.64 13.91
N ARG A 49 -19.63 0.22 14.87
CA ARG A 49 -20.28 1.05 15.87
C ARG A 49 -19.78 0.59 17.22
N HIS A 50 -19.95 1.30 18.29
CA HIS A 50 -19.50 0.90 19.64
C HIS A 50 -20.11 -0.44 20.12
N ASN A 51 -20.19 -1.44 19.24
CA ASN A 51 -20.81 -2.75 19.45
C ASN A 51 -19.78 -3.90 19.51
N LEU A 52 -18.63 -3.66 20.13
CA LEU A 52 -17.57 -4.67 20.29
C LEU A 52 -18.03 -5.95 21.01
N TRP A 53 -19.06 -5.86 21.83
CA TRP A 53 -19.66 -7.02 22.52
C TRP A 53 -20.37 -8.01 21.59
N ASP A 54 -20.70 -7.59 20.37
CA ASP A 54 -21.31 -8.44 19.35
C ASP A 54 -20.27 -9.18 18.49
N LEU A 55 -18.99 -8.92 18.72
CA LEU A 55 -17.87 -9.49 17.96
C LEU A 55 -17.84 -11.02 18.10
N VAL A 56 -18.01 -11.73 17.00
CA VAL A 56 -17.90 -13.20 16.94
C VAL A 56 -16.71 -13.69 16.13
N GLY A 57 -16.15 -12.84 15.29
CA GLY A 57 -15.01 -13.19 14.45
C GLY A 57 -14.39 -11.98 13.77
N ALA A 58 -13.34 -12.21 12.98
CA ALA A 58 -12.65 -11.18 12.23
C ALA A 58 -12.50 -11.61 10.76
N SER A 59 -12.92 -10.76 9.84
CA SER A 59 -12.70 -10.91 8.40
C SER A 59 -11.30 -10.49 7.98
N TYR A 60 -10.70 -9.57 8.72
CA TYR A 60 -9.31 -9.16 8.56
C TYR A 60 -8.70 -8.92 9.94
N LYS A 61 -7.52 -9.48 10.16
CA LYS A 61 -6.74 -9.24 11.38
C LYS A 61 -5.26 -9.25 11.06
N ARG A 62 -4.61 -8.11 11.22
CA ARG A 62 -3.15 -8.01 11.24
C ARG A 62 -2.75 -7.13 12.42
N SER A 63 -1.99 -7.70 13.34
CA SER A 63 -1.59 -7.04 14.59
C SER A 63 -0.14 -7.36 14.89
N LEU A 64 0.59 -6.39 15.41
CA LEU A 64 1.91 -6.59 15.98
C LEU A 64 1.75 -6.89 17.47
N TYR A 65 2.27 -8.03 17.89
CA TYR A 65 2.27 -8.41 19.30
C TYR A 65 3.63 -8.06 19.93
N PRO A 66 3.66 -7.73 21.23
CA PRO A 66 4.92 -7.52 21.95
C PRO A 66 5.88 -8.70 21.78
N GLY A 67 7.14 -8.41 21.45
CA GLY A 67 8.17 -9.43 21.23
C GLY A 67 8.09 -10.21 19.93
N VAL A 68 7.14 -9.89 19.04
CA VAL A 68 7.00 -10.52 17.73
C VAL A 68 7.42 -9.55 16.63
N THR A 69 8.20 -10.04 15.67
CA THR A 69 8.56 -9.31 14.45
C THR A 69 7.67 -9.78 13.31
N ASP A 70 7.07 -8.85 12.57
CA ASP A 70 6.35 -9.11 11.32
C ASP A 70 7.20 -8.64 10.14
N ALA A 71 7.39 -9.50 9.16
CA ALA A 71 8.09 -9.19 7.92
C ALA A 71 7.07 -8.82 6.83
N VAL A 72 7.33 -7.70 6.15
CA VAL A 72 6.51 -7.21 5.05
C VAL A 72 7.31 -7.33 3.77
N GLU A 73 6.75 -8.05 2.80
CA GLU A 73 7.29 -8.17 1.46
C GLU A 73 6.51 -7.25 0.52
N VAL A 74 7.22 -6.43 -0.22
CA VAL A 74 6.65 -5.52 -1.22
C VAL A 74 7.24 -5.85 -2.57
N LEU A 75 6.39 -6.25 -3.51
CA LEU A 75 6.78 -6.58 -4.87
C LEU A 75 6.44 -5.41 -5.79
N PHE A 76 7.41 -4.91 -6.50
CA PHE A 76 7.23 -3.90 -7.53
C PHE A 76 7.97 -4.28 -8.81
N GLN A 77 7.49 -3.77 -9.95
CA GLN A 77 8.06 -4.09 -11.24
C GLN A 77 9.36 -3.31 -11.46
N CYS A 78 10.43 -4.02 -11.81
CA CYS A 78 11.66 -3.36 -12.22
C CYS A 78 11.42 -2.54 -13.50
N PRO A 79 11.87 -1.28 -13.59
CA PRO A 79 11.66 -0.42 -14.75
C PRO A 79 12.13 -1.04 -16.08
N SER A 80 13.19 -1.85 -16.04
CA SER A 80 13.71 -2.56 -17.23
C SER A 80 12.80 -3.65 -17.77
N MET A 81 11.90 -4.20 -16.95
CA MET A 81 10.97 -5.26 -17.39
C MET A 81 9.66 -4.76 -17.99
N ALA A 82 9.31 -3.51 -17.77
CA ALA A 82 8.05 -2.96 -18.22
C ALA A 82 7.94 -2.83 -19.75
N ARG A 83 9.05 -2.71 -20.44
CA ARG A 83 9.09 -2.63 -21.92
C ARG A 83 8.58 -3.88 -22.63
N ARG A 84 8.70 -5.07 -22.01
CA ARG A 84 8.27 -6.33 -22.65
C ARG A 84 6.77 -6.63 -22.54
N ARG A 85 6.08 -6.13 -21.52
CA ARG A 85 4.67 -6.47 -21.28
C ARG A 85 3.64 -5.56 -21.96
N LEU A 86 4.02 -4.35 -22.38
CA LEU A 86 3.10 -3.44 -23.08
C LEU A 86 2.69 -3.90 -24.48
N THR A 87 3.51 -4.76 -25.12
CA THR A 87 3.18 -5.33 -26.43
C THR A 87 2.24 -6.52 -26.35
N ASP A 88 2.23 -7.25 -25.21
CA ASP A 88 1.39 -8.43 -25.01
C ASP A 88 0.03 -8.13 -24.36
N ALA A 89 -0.10 -6.98 -23.71
CA ALA A 89 -1.34 -6.57 -23.02
C ALA A 89 -2.50 -6.21 -23.96
N LYS A 90 -2.27 -6.09 -25.26
CA LYS A 90 -3.34 -5.87 -26.26
C LYS A 90 -4.23 -7.11 -26.51
N ARG A 91 -3.96 -8.24 -25.85
CA ARG A 91 -4.66 -9.51 -26.11
C ARG A 91 -5.51 -10.07 -24.98
N ALA A 92 -5.56 -9.41 -23.82
CA ALA A 92 -6.40 -9.85 -22.70
C ALA A 92 -7.68 -9.00 -22.60
N THR A 93 -8.66 -9.34 -23.40
CA THR A 93 -10.06 -8.95 -23.18
C THR A 93 -10.58 -9.70 -21.96
N SER A 94 -11.23 -8.96 -21.04
CA SER A 94 -12.12 -9.47 -19.99
C SER A 94 -11.47 -10.00 -18.71
N SER A 95 -11.17 -9.10 -17.80
CA SER A 95 -11.60 -9.21 -16.39
C SER A 95 -11.31 -7.91 -15.66
N ARG A 96 -12.17 -7.54 -14.70
CA ARG A 96 -12.12 -6.33 -13.89
C ARG A 96 -10.83 -6.26 -13.03
N SER A 97 -9.68 -6.05 -13.65
CA SER A 97 -8.47 -5.65 -12.96
C SER A 97 -8.40 -4.12 -12.98
N ARG A 98 -8.40 -3.50 -11.81
CA ARG A 98 -8.09 -2.09 -11.69
C ARG A 98 -6.71 -1.87 -12.30
N GLN A 99 -6.68 -1.19 -13.41
CA GLN A 99 -5.47 -0.87 -14.16
C GLN A 99 -4.73 0.19 -13.36
N PHE A 100 -3.65 -0.21 -12.68
CA PHE A 100 -2.72 0.74 -12.12
C PHE A 100 -1.86 1.28 -13.27
N SER A 101 -2.01 2.55 -13.59
CA SER A 101 -1.15 3.21 -14.55
C SER A 101 0.16 3.59 -13.85
N PHE A 102 1.22 2.85 -14.15
CA PHE A 102 2.57 3.24 -13.77
C PHE A 102 3.14 4.13 -14.87
N SER A 103 3.53 5.33 -14.53
CA SER A 103 4.40 6.13 -15.38
C SER A 103 5.80 5.55 -15.28
N LEU A 104 6.25 4.90 -16.33
CA LEU A 104 7.60 4.36 -16.41
C LEU A 104 8.55 5.47 -16.84
N PRO A 105 9.68 5.67 -16.16
CA PRO A 105 10.73 6.52 -16.68
C PRO A 105 11.24 5.91 -18.00
N ASN A 106 11.36 6.76 -19.02
CA ASN A 106 12.00 6.40 -20.27
C ASN A 106 13.50 6.24 -20.03
N GLY A 107 14.02 5.05 -20.25
CA GLY A 107 15.46 4.86 -20.28
C GLY A 107 15.94 3.61 -19.55
N ASP A 108 17.10 3.16 -19.94
CA ASP A 108 17.84 2.10 -19.29
C ASP A 108 18.22 2.57 -17.88
N ALA A 109 17.43 2.18 -16.89
CA ALA A 109 17.70 2.54 -15.50
C ALA A 109 18.91 1.72 -15.02
N VAL A 110 20.07 2.20 -15.36
CA VAL A 110 21.34 1.84 -14.74
C VAL A 110 21.57 2.89 -13.65
N GLY A 111 21.33 2.53 -12.41
CA GLY A 111 21.44 3.50 -11.33
C GLY A 111 21.10 2.91 -9.99
N GLU A 112 20.90 3.76 -9.01
CA GLU A 112 20.45 3.38 -7.68
C GLU A 112 18.95 3.64 -7.54
N LEU A 113 18.29 2.80 -6.76
CA LEU A 113 16.91 3.00 -6.30
C LEU A 113 16.93 3.43 -4.85
N ASN A 114 16.25 4.52 -4.55
CA ASN A 114 16.02 4.97 -3.19
C ASN A 114 14.69 4.40 -2.70
N VAL A 115 14.74 3.54 -1.68
CA VAL A 115 13.56 2.94 -1.05
C VAL A 115 13.35 3.60 0.30
N THR A 116 12.16 4.11 0.55
CA THR A 116 11.76 4.64 1.85
C THR A 116 10.51 3.94 2.32
N ALA A 117 10.53 3.47 3.56
CA ALA A 117 9.39 2.89 4.25
C ALA A 117 9.05 3.71 5.50
N VAL A 118 7.78 4.05 5.67
CA VAL A 118 7.28 4.83 6.80
C VAL A 118 6.14 4.09 7.47
N LEU A 119 6.23 3.89 8.77
CA LEU A 119 5.12 3.39 9.58
C LEU A 119 4.30 4.57 10.08
N TRP A 120 3.05 4.61 9.67
CA TRP A 120 2.07 5.61 10.08
C TRP A 120 1.09 5.07 11.11
N TYR A 121 0.58 5.96 11.95
CA TYR A 121 -0.50 5.68 12.90
C TYR A 121 -1.56 6.78 12.86
N ARG A 122 -2.83 6.38 13.01
CA ARG A 122 -3.94 7.28 13.31
C ARG A 122 -4.90 6.63 14.30
N LYS A 123 -5.54 7.47 15.12
CA LYS A 123 -6.45 7.01 16.18
C LYS A 123 -7.74 6.40 15.62
N ALA A 124 -8.34 7.08 14.65
CA ALA A 124 -9.60 6.65 14.05
C ALA A 124 -9.44 6.53 12.52
N ASN A 125 -10.04 5.49 11.92
CA ASN A 125 -10.09 5.35 10.47
C ASN A 125 -11.19 6.24 9.86
N PRO A 126 -11.08 6.63 8.57
CA PRO A 126 -12.06 7.47 7.92
C PRO A 126 -13.45 6.84 7.88
N GLU A 127 -13.55 5.53 7.63
CA GLU A 127 -14.83 4.81 7.55
C GLU A 127 -15.64 4.94 8.84
N PHE A 128 -14.98 4.85 10.00
CA PHE A 128 -15.60 5.09 11.30
C PHE A 128 -16.06 6.55 11.45
N LEU A 129 -15.20 7.51 11.10
CA LEU A 129 -15.51 8.94 11.22
C LEU A 129 -16.64 9.37 10.29
N ASP A 130 -16.65 8.87 9.06
CA ASP A 130 -17.71 9.13 8.09
C ASP A 130 -19.08 8.61 8.59
N ARG A 131 -19.07 7.49 9.30
CA ARG A 131 -20.30 6.94 9.90
C ARG A 131 -20.80 7.74 11.10
N VAL A 132 -19.87 8.21 11.94
CA VAL A 132 -20.22 8.96 13.16
C VAL A 132 -20.65 10.38 12.85
N TYR A 133 -19.96 11.03 11.93
CA TYR A 133 -20.13 12.45 11.64
C TYR A 133 -20.85 12.76 10.32
N GLY A 134 -21.08 11.74 9.48
CA GLY A 134 -21.60 11.89 8.12
C GLY A 134 -20.50 12.11 7.09
N LEU A 135 -20.71 11.55 5.91
CA LEU A 135 -19.75 11.62 4.79
C LEU A 135 -19.48 13.06 4.34
N GLU A 136 -20.49 13.91 4.44
CA GLU A 136 -20.48 15.31 4.01
C GLU A 136 -19.55 16.18 4.87
N ASN A 137 -19.31 15.80 6.12
CA ASN A 137 -18.50 16.60 7.04
C ASN A 137 -17.01 16.38 6.91
N MET A 138 -16.58 15.33 6.19
CA MET A 138 -15.18 15.04 5.89
C MET A 138 -14.25 15.09 7.11
N VAL A 139 -14.76 14.72 8.30
CA VAL A 139 -13.94 14.70 9.54
C VAL A 139 -12.85 13.66 9.40
N ARG A 140 -11.61 14.05 9.68
CA ARG A 140 -10.44 13.15 9.56
C ARG A 140 -9.59 13.18 10.83
N SER A 141 -9.09 12.00 11.20
CA SER A 141 -8.10 11.87 12.26
C SER A 141 -6.73 12.21 11.72
N PRO A 142 -5.96 13.08 12.40
CA PRO A 142 -4.57 13.30 12.02
C PRO A 142 -3.80 11.98 12.10
N HIS A 143 -2.80 11.84 11.26
CA HIS A 143 -1.87 10.71 11.29
C HIS A 143 -0.48 11.17 11.70
N THR A 144 0.25 10.28 12.36
CA THR A 144 1.57 10.56 12.91
C THR A 144 2.57 9.54 12.39
N GLU A 145 3.73 10.00 11.98
CA GLU A 145 4.86 9.15 11.64
C GLU A 145 5.38 8.48 12.92
N MET A 146 5.39 7.15 12.94
CA MET A 146 5.88 6.36 14.05
C MET A 146 7.36 5.99 13.87
N SER A 147 7.73 5.67 12.63
CA SER A 147 9.09 5.23 12.29
C SER A 147 9.34 5.38 10.80
N ARG A 148 10.60 5.62 10.45
CA ARG A 148 11.06 5.73 9.06
C ARG A 148 12.34 4.95 8.87
N ALA A 149 12.44 4.25 7.74
CA ALA A 149 13.66 3.61 7.28
C ALA A 149 13.89 3.93 5.80
N SER A 150 15.14 4.04 5.40
CA SER A 150 15.51 4.28 4.01
C SER A 150 16.69 3.40 3.64
N SER A 151 16.72 2.93 2.39
CA SER A 151 17.81 2.13 1.84
C SER A 151 18.04 2.50 0.38
N ARG A 152 19.27 2.29 -0.09
CA ARG A 152 19.63 2.42 -1.49
C ARG A 152 19.93 1.06 -2.07
N ILE A 153 19.40 0.78 -3.25
CA ILE A 153 19.56 -0.49 -3.94
C ILE A 153 20.22 -0.22 -5.29
N LYS A 154 21.38 -0.81 -5.55
CA LYS A 154 22.01 -0.74 -6.87
C LYS A 154 21.28 -1.63 -7.86
N VAL A 155 20.89 -1.05 -8.98
CA VAL A 155 20.32 -1.80 -10.11
C VAL A 155 21.49 -2.23 -11.00
N VAL A 156 21.71 -3.52 -11.10
CA VAL A 156 22.73 -4.10 -11.98
C VAL A 156 22.00 -4.62 -13.22
N SER A 157 22.33 -4.08 -14.40
CA SER A 157 21.90 -4.70 -15.63
C SER A 157 22.66 -6.02 -15.81
N ASN A 158 21.96 -7.14 -15.73
CA ASN A 158 22.54 -8.40 -16.22
C ASN A 158 22.72 -8.24 -17.73
N GLY A 159 23.95 -7.89 -18.15
CA GLY A 159 24.32 -7.95 -19.53
C GLY A 159 24.06 -9.39 -20.02
N ALA A 160 23.10 -9.54 -20.90
CA ALA A 160 22.91 -10.78 -21.61
C ALA A 160 24.18 -11.01 -22.42
N THR A 161 25.08 -11.85 -21.91
CA THR A 161 26.04 -12.54 -22.76
C THR A 161 25.21 -13.47 -23.63
N SER A 162 24.89 -12.99 -24.84
CA SER A 162 24.45 -13.87 -25.90
C SER A 162 25.62 -14.80 -26.29
N PRO A 163 25.36 -16.09 -26.43
CA PRO A 163 26.35 -17.03 -27.02
C PRO A 163 26.56 -16.75 -28.50
#